data_7e7dfba72e3ec6d77a40749085d02868
#
_entry.id   7e7dfba72e3ec6d77a40749085d02868
#
_cell.length_a   1.000
_cell.length_b   1.000
_cell.length_c   1.000
_cell.angle_alpha   90.00
_cell.angle_beta   90.00
_cell.angle_gamma   90.00
#
_symmetry.space_group_name_H-M   'P 1'
#
loop_
_entity.id
_entity.type
_entity.pdbx_description
1 polymer ?
#
loop_
_entity_poly.entity_id
_entity_poly.type
_entity_poly.pdbx_seq_one_letter_code
_entity_poly.pdbx_strand_id
1 'polypeptide(L)'
;MRMTDNTILITGGGSGIGRALAEAFHILGNQVIIAGRRQAVLDEVTAAHPGMASGVLDIESASDIERFAAQIQRDYPALNAVIHNAGIMRAENLLTASTHTANAEATIATNLLGPIRLNAALLPLLLRNHKRAS
;
A
#
# COMPACT_ATOMS: atom_id res chain seq x y z
N MET A 1 7.30 3.75 -17.90
CA MET A 1 8.02 3.31 -16.70
C MET A 1 8.89 2.12 -17.02
N ARG A 2 10.11 2.11 -16.56
CA ARG A 2 10.97 0.92 -16.67
C ARG A 2 10.45 -0.15 -15.70
N MET A 3 10.77 -1.41 -15.97
CA MET A 3 10.42 -2.51 -15.08
C MET A 3 11.48 -2.78 -14.00
N THR A 4 12.59 -2.06 -14.05
CA THR A 4 13.72 -2.17 -13.11
C THR A 4 14.12 -0.81 -12.57
N ASP A 5 14.85 -0.79 -11.44
CA ASP A 5 15.38 0.41 -10.80
C ASP A 5 14.29 1.41 -10.34
N ASN A 6 13.10 0.91 -10.07
CA ASN A 6 12.03 1.69 -9.48
C ASN A 6 12.03 1.55 -7.96
N THR A 7 11.43 2.49 -7.28
CA THR A 7 11.06 2.38 -5.87
C THR A 7 9.54 2.34 -5.81
N ILE A 8 9.00 1.20 -5.43
CA ILE A 8 7.58 0.86 -5.56
C ILE A 8 6.98 0.59 -4.19
N LEU A 9 5.91 1.29 -3.85
CA LEU A 9 5.10 1.00 -2.68
C LEU A 9 3.91 0.15 -3.10
N ILE A 10 3.69 -0.98 -2.40
CA ILE A 10 2.55 -1.87 -2.65
C ILE A 10 1.75 -1.98 -1.35
N THR A 11 0.53 -1.46 -1.36
CA THR A 11 -0.38 -1.66 -0.23
C THR A 11 -0.97 -3.06 -0.29
N GLY A 12 -1.20 -3.68 0.86
CA GLY A 12 -1.66 -5.07 0.91
C GLY A 12 -0.62 -6.07 0.41
N GLY A 13 0.68 -5.74 0.54
CA GLY A 13 1.78 -6.57 0.03
C GLY A 13 2.08 -7.81 0.85
N GLY A 14 1.41 -8.00 1.99
CA GLY A 14 1.70 -9.11 2.90
C GLY A 14 1.08 -10.45 2.52
N SER A 15 0.15 -10.49 1.59
CA SER A 15 -0.54 -11.73 1.21
C SER A 15 -1.19 -11.62 -0.17
N GLY A 16 -1.57 -12.77 -0.73
CA GLY A 16 -2.33 -12.84 -1.97
C GLY A 16 -1.64 -12.21 -3.17
N ILE A 17 -2.42 -11.49 -3.97
CA ILE A 17 -1.94 -10.83 -5.19
C ILE A 17 -0.87 -9.78 -4.87
N GLY A 18 -1.04 -9.02 -3.78
CA GLY A 18 -0.08 -8.00 -3.37
C GLY A 18 1.29 -8.58 -3.07
N ARG A 19 1.34 -9.71 -2.35
CA ARG A 19 2.60 -10.42 -2.09
C ARG A 19 3.23 -10.92 -3.38
N ALA A 20 2.44 -11.53 -4.28
CA ALA A 20 2.95 -12.03 -5.56
C ALA A 20 3.54 -10.91 -6.41
N LEU A 21 2.88 -9.74 -6.46
CA LEU A 21 3.41 -8.56 -7.16
C LEU A 21 4.70 -8.06 -6.52
N ALA A 22 4.75 -7.98 -5.19
CA ALA A 22 5.93 -7.53 -4.47
C ALA A 22 7.13 -8.44 -4.77
N GLU A 23 6.93 -9.75 -4.74
CA GLU A 23 7.97 -10.73 -5.03
C GLU A 23 8.46 -10.62 -6.48
N ALA A 24 7.53 -10.47 -7.42
CA ALA A 24 7.87 -10.33 -8.84
C ALA A 24 8.70 -9.06 -9.12
N PHE A 25 8.29 -7.92 -8.59
CA PHE A 25 9.03 -6.67 -8.78
C PHE A 25 10.37 -6.68 -8.06
N HIS A 26 10.44 -7.31 -6.88
CA HIS A 26 11.70 -7.44 -6.16
C HIS A 26 12.73 -8.25 -6.97
N ILE A 27 12.31 -9.36 -7.56
CA ILE A 27 13.17 -10.21 -8.39
C ILE A 27 13.68 -9.45 -9.61
N LEU A 28 12.89 -8.52 -10.16
CA LEU A 28 13.29 -7.69 -11.29
C LEU A 28 14.30 -6.58 -10.92
N GLY A 29 14.67 -6.46 -9.66
CA GLY A 29 15.68 -5.48 -9.23
C GLY A 29 15.11 -4.14 -8.78
N ASN A 30 13.84 -4.08 -8.39
CA ASN A 30 13.24 -2.87 -7.84
C ASN A 30 13.37 -2.83 -6.32
N GLN A 31 13.43 -1.62 -5.76
CA GLN A 31 13.22 -1.42 -4.33
C GLN A 31 11.73 -1.49 -4.07
N VAL A 32 11.29 -2.52 -3.36
CA VAL A 32 9.87 -2.71 -3.03
C VAL A 32 9.65 -2.44 -1.56
N ILE A 33 8.61 -1.66 -1.26
CA ILE A 33 8.12 -1.41 0.10
C ILE A 33 6.71 -1.95 0.17
N ILE A 34 6.47 -2.91 1.05
CA ILE A 34 5.12 -3.43 1.28
C ILE A 34 4.50 -2.76 2.50
N ALA A 35 3.22 -2.47 2.41
CA ALA A 35 2.47 -1.86 3.50
C ALA A 35 1.24 -2.69 3.86
N GLY A 36 0.94 -2.77 5.14
CA GLY A 36 -0.20 -3.51 5.66
C GLY A 36 -0.36 -3.28 7.16
N ARG A 37 -1.41 -3.85 7.73
CA ARG A 37 -1.75 -3.63 9.13
C ARG A 37 -0.93 -4.45 10.13
N ARG A 38 -0.47 -5.63 9.73
CA ARG A 38 0.15 -6.59 10.65
C ARG A 38 1.64 -6.73 10.40
N GLN A 39 2.42 -6.25 11.35
CA GLN A 39 3.87 -6.31 11.25
C GLN A 39 4.40 -7.72 11.05
N ALA A 40 3.84 -8.71 11.78
CA ALA A 40 4.30 -10.09 11.67
C ALA A 40 4.15 -10.66 10.25
N VAL A 41 3.05 -10.32 9.57
CA VAL A 41 2.82 -10.76 8.18
C VAL A 41 3.81 -10.10 7.23
N LEU A 42 4.08 -8.81 7.42
CA LEU A 42 5.06 -8.08 6.63
C LEU A 42 6.47 -8.62 6.84
N ASP A 43 6.82 -8.93 8.07
CA ASP A 43 8.14 -9.48 8.42
C ASP A 43 8.39 -10.84 7.77
N GLU A 44 7.37 -11.68 7.67
CA GLU A 44 7.46 -12.96 6.98
C GLU A 44 7.87 -12.80 5.52
N VAL A 45 7.27 -11.82 4.83
CA VAL A 45 7.57 -11.56 3.41
C VAL A 45 8.96 -10.96 3.26
N THR A 46 9.30 -9.95 4.06
CA THR A 46 10.61 -9.29 3.95
C THR A 46 11.78 -10.19 4.36
N ALA A 47 11.55 -11.10 5.31
CA ALA A 47 12.57 -12.09 5.69
C ALA A 47 12.91 -13.04 4.55
N ALA A 48 11.93 -13.36 3.70
CA ALA A 48 12.14 -14.23 2.54
C ALA A 48 12.81 -13.49 1.36
N HIS A 49 12.85 -12.16 1.38
CA HIS A 49 13.37 -11.35 0.30
C HIS A 49 14.28 -10.23 0.81
N PRO A 50 15.57 -10.53 1.04
CA PRO A 50 16.52 -9.53 1.53
C PRO A 50 16.55 -8.28 0.63
N GLY A 51 16.45 -7.11 1.25
CA GLY A 51 16.37 -5.83 0.54
C GLY A 51 14.96 -5.30 0.37
N MET A 52 13.93 -6.14 0.49
CA MET A 52 12.54 -5.68 0.51
C MET A 52 12.25 -4.99 1.84
N ALA A 53 11.55 -3.86 1.79
CA ALA A 53 11.20 -3.09 2.98
C ALA A 53 9.70 -3.19 3.29
N SER A 54 9.33 -2.82 4.49
CA SER A 54 7.93 -2.80 4.92
C SER A 54 7.62 -1.62 5.82
N GLY A 55 6.34 -1.30 5.92
CA GLY A 55 5.83 -0.31 6.86
C GLY A 55 4.40 -0.63 7.25
N VAL A 56 4.10 -0.49 8.54
CA VAL A 56 2.72 -0.68 9.02
C VAL A 56 1.87 0.50 8.60
N LEU A 57 0.73 0.22 8.01
CA LEU A 57 -0.21 1.22 7.56
C LEU A 57 -1.64 0.74 7.77
N ASP A 58 -2.42 1.53 8.51
CA ASP A 58 -3.86 1.38 8.55
C ASP A 58 -4.48 2.32 7.51
N ILE A 59 -4.84 1.76 6.36
CA ILE A 59 -5.38 2.54 5.22
C ILE A 59 -6.76 3.15 5.53
N GLU A 60 -7.44 2.72 6.57
CA GLU A 60 -8.70 3.31 7.00
C GLU A 60 -8.51 4.58 7.84
N SER A 61 -7.33 4.82 8.37
CA SER A 61 -7.03 5.94 9.26
C SER A 61 -6.35 7.08 8.49
N ALA A 62 -7.03 8.23 8.40
CA ALA A 62 -6.46 9.41 7.75
C ALA A 62 -5.17 9.88 8.44
N SER A 63 -5.14 9.89 9.77
CA SER A 63 -3.95 10.30 10.52
C SER A 63 -2.79 9.32 10.33
N ASP A 64 -3.06 8.03 10.25
CA ASP A 64 -2.03 7.03 10.01
C ASP A 64 -1.45 7.13 8.60
N ILE A 65 -2.28 7.46 7.62
CA ILE A 65 -1.83 7.71 6.25
C ILE A 65 -0.86 8.90 6.21
N GLU A 66 -1.16 9.99 6.93
CA GLU A 66 -0.27 11.14 7.00
C GLU A 66 1.07 10.78 7.65
N ARG A 67 1.02 10.04 8.75
CA ARG A 67 2.23 9.54 9.42
C ARG A 67 3.06 8.67 8.49
N PHE A 68 2.42 7.72 7.83
CA PHE A 68 3.07 6.80 6.91
C PHE A 68 3.69 7.54 5.71
N ALA A 69 2.96 8.49 5.12
CA ALA A 69 3.47 9.29 4.01
C ALA A 69 4.71 10.08 4.41
N ALA A 70 4.74 10.65 5.61
CA ALA A 70 5.91 11.35 6.13
C ALA A 70 7.10 10.40 6.31
N GLN A 71 6.85 9.19 6.80
CA GLN A 71 7.88 8.16 6.92
C GLN A 71 8.46 7.78 5.55
N ILE A 72 7.60 7.57 4.55
CA ILE A 72 8.03 7.23 3.20
C ILE A 72 8.86 8.36 2.57
N GLN A 73 8.43 9.60 2.73
CA GLN A 73 9.18 10.75 2.21
C GLN A 73 10.58 10.85 2.82
N ARG A 74 10.71 10.54 4.10
CA ARG A 74 11.98 10.57 4.80
C ARG A 74 12.89 9.41 4.40
N ASP A 75 12.34 8.19 4.36
CA ASP A 75 13.13 6.96 4.22
C ASP A 75 13.28 6.50 2.76
N TYR A 76 12.33 6.86 1.90
CA TYR A 76 12.32 6.43 0.50
C TYR A 76 12.01 7.61 -0.43
N PRO A 77 12.88 8.63 -0.47
CA PRO A 77 12.63 9.83 -1.27
C PRO A 77 12.63 9.59 -2.78
N ALA A 78 13.08 8.42 -3.22
CA ALA A 78 13.08 8.03 -4.62
C ALA A 78 11.78 7.34 -5.07
N LEU A 79 10.77 7.22 -4.20
CA LEU A 79 9.49 6.59 -4.54
C LEU A 79 8.92 7.15 -5.83
N ASN A 80 8.67 6.28 -6.82
CA ASN A 80 8.15 6.68 -8.11
C ASN A 80 6.92 5.89 -8.58
N ALA A 81 6.48 4.90 -7.82
CA ALA A 81 5.28 4.14 -8.16
C ALA A 81 4.55 3.68 -6.90
N VAL A 82 3.23 3.67 -6.96
CA VAL A 82 2.37 3.14 -5.90
C VAL A 82 1.37 2.18 -6.53
N ILE A 83 1.27 0.98 -5.98
CA ILE A 83 0.27 -0.01 -6.38
C ILE A 83 -0.72 -0.18 -5.23
N HIS A 84 -1.97 0.19 -5.48
CA HIS A 84 -3.04 0.05 -4.50
C HIS A 84 -3.67 -1.34 -4.62
N ASN A 85 -3.26 -2.24 -3.73
CA ASN A 85 -3.81 -3.59 -3.66
C ASN A 85 -4.55 -3.84 -2.35
N ALA A 86 -4.36 -3.00 -1.33
CA ALA A 86 -5.10 -3.13 -0.09
C ALA A 86 -6.59 -2.91 -0.35
N GLY A 87 -7.39 -3.88 0.06
CA GLY A 87 -8.83 -3.81 -0.07
C GLY A 87 -9.48 -4.79 0.88
N ILE A 88 -10.74 -4.54 1.20
CA ILE A 88 -11.55 -5.44 2.00
C ILE A 88 -12.89 -5.67 1.30
N MET A 89 -13.46 -6.85 1.56
CA MET A 89 -14.84 -7.14 1.23
C MET A 89 -15.47 -7.78 2.46
N ARG A 90 -16.51 -7.16 2.99
CA ARG A 90 -17.24 -7.69 4.13
C ARG A 90 -18.61 -8.14 3.65
N ALA A 91 -18.93 -9.40 3.90
CA ALA A 91 -20.21 -9.97 3.51
C ALA A 91 -21.35 -9.30 4.28
N GLU A 92 -22.42 -8.99 3.57
CA GLU A 92 -23.65 -8.50 4.15
C GLU A 92 -24.80 -9.41 3.76
N ASN A 93 -25.67 -9.73 4.71
CA ASN A 93 -26.91 -10.43 4.45
C ASN A 93 -28.05 -9.41 4.35
N LEU A 94 -28.51 -9.12 3.16
CA LEU A 94 -29.54 -8.13 2.90
C LEU A 94 -30.89 -8.46 3.54
N LEU A 95 -31.15 -9.73 3.83
CA LEU A 95 -32.40 -10.15 4.48
C LEU A 95 -32.40 -9.85 5.98
N THR A 96 -31.24 -9.82 6.60
CA THR A 96 -31.07 -9.54 8.02
C THR A 96 -30.38 -8.22 8.27
N ALA A 97 -30.02 -7.50 7.21
CA ALA A 97 -29.34 -6.21 7.32
C ALA A 97 -30.19 -5.24 8.12
N SER A 98 -29.62 -4.75 9.21
CA SER A 98 -30.16 -3.61 9.93
C SER A 98 -29.85 -2.35 9.14
N THR A 99 -30.31 -1.20 9.64
CA THR A 99 -29.93 0.11 9.09
C THR A 99 -28.43 0.43 9.29
N HIS A 100 -27.66 -0.50 9.81
CA HIS A 100 -26.23 -0.36 10.04
C HIS A 100 -25.47 -0.41 8.72
N THR A 101 -24.65 0.61 8.48
CA THR A 101 -23.82 0.75 7.29
C THR A 101 -22.33 0.53 7.58
N ALA A 102 -21.99 -0.03 8.74
CA ALA A 102 -20.60 -0.15 9.19
C ALA A 102 -19.72 -0.93 8.21
N ASN A 103 -20.23 -2.02 7.60
CA ASN A 103 -19.48 -2.80 6.62
C ASN A 103 -19.27 -2.03 5.31
N ALA A 104 -20.31 -1.32 4.85
CA ALA A 104 -20.22 -0.48 3.66
C ALA A 104 -19.24 0.68 3.90
N GLU A 105 -19.32 1.34 5.06
CA GLU A 105 -18.41 2.42 5.43
C GLU A 105 -16.97 1.94 5.51
N ALA A 106 -16.70 0.79 6.13
CA ALA A 106 -15.37 0.22 6.20
C ALA A 106 -14.82 -0.13 4.82
N THR A 107 -15.65 -0.68 3.93
CA THR A 107 -15.28 -1.01 2.56
C THR A 107 -14.93 0.25 1.77
N ILE A 108 -15.73 1.29 1.87
CA ILE A 108 -15.47 2.58 1.22
C ILE A 108 -14.21 3.22 1.78
N ALA A 109 -14.03 3.21 3.10
CA ALA A 109 -12.84 3.78 3.73
C ALA A 109 -11.56 3.08 3.27
N THR A 110 -11.58 1.75 3.14
CA THR A 110 -10.41 1.00 2.72
C THR A 110 -10.19 1.06 1.21
N ASN A 111 -11.24 0.85 0.42
CA ASN A 111 -11.12 0.61 -1.03
C ASN A 111 -11.16 1.89 -1.86
N LEU A 112 -11.67 2.97 -1.32
CA LEU A 112 -11.82 4.23 -2.03
C LEU A 112 -11.13 5.40 -1.32
N LEU A 113 -11.54 5.74 -0.11
CA LEU A 113 -11.01 6.90 0.61
C LEU A 113 -9.54 6.73 0.97
N GLY A 114 -9.14 5.53 1.39
CA GLY A 114 -7.74 5.24 1.72
C GLY A 114 -6.80 5.50 0.56
N PRO A 115 -7.02 4.88 -0.61
CA PRO A 115 -6.19 5.14 -1.80
C PRO A 115 -6.16 6.61 -2.21
N ILE A 116 -7.31 7.31 -2.17
CA ILE A 116 -7.38 8.74 -2.48
C ILE A 116 -6.53 9.56 -1.51
N ARG A 117 -6.64 9.30 -0.21
CA ARG A 117 -5.86 9.98 0.83
C ARG A 117 -4.37 9.70 0.70
N LEU A 118 -3.99 8.46 0.45
CA LEU A 118 -2.58 8.08 0.28
C LEU A 118 -1.99 8.73 -0.97
N ASN A 119 -2.72 8.72 -2.09
CA ASN A 119 -2.30 9.41 -3.30
C ASN A 119 -2.09 10.90 -3.05
N ALA A 120 -3.03 11.55 -2.39
CA ALA A 120 -2.90 12.97 -2.08
C ALA A 120 -1.67 13.28 -1.23
N ALA A 121 -1.41 12.43 -0.24
CA ALA A 121 -0.26 12.60 0.66
C ALA A 121 1.08 12.34 -0.02
N LEU A 122 1.14 11.43 -0.99
CA LEU A 122 2.37 11.05 -1.70
C LEU A 122 2.56 11.78 -3.04
N LEU A 123 1.54 12.48 -3.54
CA LEU A 123 1.58 13.12 -4.84
C LEU A 123 2.78 14.05 -5.05
N PRO A 124 3.14 14.94 -4.10
CA PRO A 124 4.33 15.79 -4.29
C PRO A 124 5.60 14.99 -4.53
N LEU A 125 5.77 13.88 -3.80
CA LEU A 125 6.93 13.00 -3.96
C LEU A 125 6.93 12.30 -5.31
N LEU A 126 5.78 11.76 -5.72
CA LEU A 126 5.63 11.08 -7.00
C LEU A 126 5.87 12.03 -8.19
N LEU A 127 5.35 13.24 -8.12
CA LEU A 127 5.59 14.25 -9.17
C LEU A 127 7.05 14.63 -9.27
N ARG A 128 7.75 14.76 -8.16
CA ARG A 128 9.17 15.07 -8.11
C ARG A 128 10.00 13.99 -8.79
N ASN A 129 9.59 12.74 -8.68
CA ASN A 129 10.29 11.58 -9.23
C ASN A 129 9.75 11.11 -10.60
N HIS A 130 8.74 11.79 -11.15
CA HIS A 130 8.10 11.40 -12.40
C HIS A 130 9.09 11.30 -13.57
N LYS A 131 10.01 12.24 -13.69
CA LYS A 131 11.02 12.24 -14.76
C LYS A 131 11.96 11.04 -14.69
N ARG A 132 12.13 10.44 -13.52
CA ARG A 132 12.97 9.26 -13.33
C ARG A 132 12.25 7.98 -13.71
N ALA A 133 10.90 8.01 -13.73
CA ALA A 133 10.06 6.87 -14.03
C ALA A 133 9.84 6.64 -15.53
N SER A 134 10.11 7.64 -16.34
CA SER A 134 9.90 7.57 -17.79
C SER A 134 11.13 7.11 -18.56
#